data_a977479be2edaee370b3ac7d627068e0
#
_entry.id   a977479be2edaee370b3ac7d627068e0
#
_cell.length_a   1.000
_cell.length_b   1.000
_cell.length_c   1.000
_cell.angle_alpha   90.00
_cell.angle_beta   90.00
_cell.angle_gamma   90.00
#
_symmetry.space_group_name_H-M   'P 1'
#
loop_
_entity.id
_entity.type
_entity.pdbx_description
1 polymer ?
#
loop_
_entity_poly.entity_id
_entity_poly.type
_entity_poly.pdbx_seq_one_letter_code
_entity_poly.pdbx_strand_id
1 'polypeptide(L)'
;AKNTLEKSIMTLNKQSYLKGFCTVSGSDKGTQMGELQNIDFDNGCEDALRELLVYLQAQNIEKVLFVRFPHQRKFENPEAIDKIGSIISEYGYDILNLNDKSKELGIDVPADYSDAEHLNINGMEKMTEYLGKYIINKYDVSSEKSTGDIVKWNKCVKKTKEMINSVREDMKSGTCRLYY
;
A
#
# COMPACT_ATOMS: atom_id res chain seq x y z
N ALA A 1 10.17 -9.21 23.33
CA ALA A 1 8.88 -9.43 22.64
C ALA A 1 7.74 -8.62 23.28
N LYS A 2 7.55 -8.65 24.60
CA LYS A 2 6.47 -7.90 25.29
C LYS A 2 6.59 -6.38 25.10
N ASN A 3 7.79 -5.82 25.22
CA ASN A 3 8.07 -4.39 25.04
C ASN A 3 7.80 -3.89 23.60
N THR A 4 7.95 -4.77 22.59
CA THR A 4 7.72 -4.42 21.20
C THR A 4 6.22 -4.34 20.91
N LEU A 5 5.45 -5.29 21.46
CA LEU A 5 4.00 -5.33 21.31
C LEU A 5 3.33 -4.15 22.00
N GLU A 6 3.75 -3.80 23.22
CA GLU A 6 3.24 -2.64 23.96
C GLU A 6 3.55 -1.31 23.24
N LYS A 7 4.75 -1.16 22.69
CA LYS A 7 5.09 0.00 21.86
C LYS A 7 4.25 0.09 20.60
N SER A 8 4.00 -1.03 19.93
CA SER A 8 3.15 -1.09 18.74
C SER A 8 1.70 -0.73 19.06
N ILE A 9 1.15 -1.23 20.16
CA ILE A 9 -0.21 -0.89 20.62
C ILE A 9 -0.32 0.58 20.99
N MET A 10 0.68 1.15 21.69
CA MET A 10 0.71 2.59 22.02
C MET A 10 0.80 3.45 20.77
N THR A 11 1.53 3.01 19.76
CA THR A 11 1.63 3.72 18.46
C THR A 11 0.29 3.71 17.75
N LEU A 12 -0.38 2.57 17.66
CA LEU A 12 -1.72 2.44 17.08
C LEU A 12 -2.76 3.33 17.78
N ASN A 13 -2.71 3.43 19.10
CA ASN A 13 -3.64 4.25 19.88
C ASN A 13 -3.41 5.77 19.73
N LYS A 14 -2.16 6.21 19.52
CA LYS A 14 -1.83 7.64 19.36
C LYS A 14 -2.24 8.21 17.99
N GLN A 15 -2.49 7.34 17.00
CA GLN A 15 -2.66 7.75 15.60
C GLN A 15 -3.96 7.29 14.97
N SER A 16 -4.99 7.20 15.77
CA SER A 16 -6.32 6.78 15.30
C SER A 16 -6.87 7.61 14.13
N TYR A 17 -6.39 8.85 13.93
CA TYR A 17 -6.84 9.69 12.81
C TYR A 17 -6.22 9.32 11.47
N LEU A 18 -5.01 8.74 11.45
CA LEU A 18 -4.33 8.30 10.23
C LEU A 18 -4.80 6.92 9.74
N LYS A 19 -5.58 6.20 10.55
CA LYS A 19 -6.11 4.86 10.19
C LYS A 19 -5.04 3.85 9.77
N GLY A 20 -3.87 3.92 10.38
CA GLY A 20 -2.73 3.06 10.08
C GLY A 20 -1.81 3.58 8.96
N PHE A 21 -2.12 4.72 8.36
CA PHE A 21 -1.24 5.34 7.38
C PHE A 21 0.04 5.87 8.05
N CYS A 22 1.18 5.60 7.45
CA CYS A 22 2.46 6.19 7.81
C CYS A 22 3.25 6.53 6.55
N THR A 23 4.12 7.53 6.65
CA THR A 23 5.00 7.93 5.54
C THR A 23 6.31 8.49 6.06
N VAL A 24 7.29 8.59 5.18
CA VAL A 24 8.60 9.18 5.48
C VAL A 24 8.84 10.36 4.53
N SER A 25 9.44 11.43 5.06
CA SER A 25 9.85 12.59 4.27
C SER A 25 11.20 12.36 3.57
N GLY A 26 11.33 11.26 2.87
CA GLY A 26 12.50 10.89 2.09
C GLY A 26 12.29 11.08 0.59
N SER A 27 13.39 11.30 -0.14
CA SER A 27 13.43 11.14 -1.59
C SER A 27 14.58 10.22 -1.94
N ASP A 28 14.34 9.28 -2.83
CA ASP A 28 15.41 8.42 -3.35
C ASP A 28 16.32 9.27 -4.22
N LYS A 29 17.59 9.35 -3.82
CA LYS A 29 18.63 10.09 -4.58
C LYS A 29 19.26 9.23 -5.69
N GLY A 30 18.55 8.21 -6.16
CA GLY A 30 19.06 7.25 -7.13
C GLY A 30 19.83 6.15 -6.44
N THR A 31 19.28 5.62 -5.36
CA THR A 31 19.80 4.42 -4.72
C THR A 31 19.89 3.34 -5.79
N GLN A 32 21.09 2.86 -6.07
CA GLN A 32 21.27 1.78 -7.02
C GLN A 32 20.39 0.64 -6.58
N MET A 33 19.57 0.15 -7.50
CA MET A 33 18.82 -1.09 -7.27
C MET A 33 19.86 -2.15 -6.87
N GLY A 34 19.69 -2.72 -5.67
CA GLY A 34 20.52 -3.80 -5.20
C GLY A 34 20.51 -4.99 -6.17
N GLU A 35 21.23 -6.03 -5.82
CA GLU A 35 21.21 -7.29 -6.58
C GLU A 35 19.78 -7.76 -6.84
N LEU A 36 19.59 -8.43 -7.98
CA LEU A 36 18.34 -9.11 -8.29
C LEU A 36 17.97 -10.03 -7.14
N GLN A 37 16.70 -10.00 -6.76
CA GLN A 37 16.19 -10.82 -5.68
C GLN A 37 15.37 -11.98 -6.23
N ASN A 38 15.47 -13.13 -5.60
CA ASN A 38 14.60 -14.26 -5.91
C ASN A 38 13.34 -14.18 -5.04
N ILE A 39 12.17 -14.39 -5.65
CA ILE A 39 10.92 -14.54 -4.92
C ILE A 39 10.85 -16.00 -4.47
N ASP A 40 10.96 -16.22 -3.18
CA ASP A 40 10.80 -17.54 -2.59
C ASP A 40 9.29 -17.83 -2.43
N PHE A 41 8.71 -18.38 -3.49
CA PHE A 41 7.31 -18.84 -3.52
C PHE A 41 7.29 -20.34 -3.64
N ASP A 42 7.65 -21.00 -2.55
CA ASP A 42 7.65 -22.47 -2.43
C ASP A 42 6.24 -23.05 -2.23
N ASN A 43 6.18 -24.38 -2.10
CA ASN A 43 4.91 -25.08 -1.88
C ASN A 43 4.22 -24.65 -0.58
N GLY A 44 4.96 -24.32 0.47
CA GLY A 44 4.38 -23.84 1.73
C GLY A 44 3.72 -22.46 1.59
N CYS A 45 4.32 -21.57 0.80
CA CYS A 45 3.74 -20.27 0.48
C CYS A 45 2.48 -20.43 -0.41
N GLU A 46 2.53 -21.34 -1.38
CA GLU A 46 1.36 -21.64 -2.23
C GLU A 46 0.21 -22.22 -1.40
N ASP A 47 0.48 -23.20 -0.54
CA ASP A 47 -0.52 -23.82 0.33
C ASP A 47 -1.17 -22.77 1.25
N ALA A 48 -0.39 -21.92 1.88
CA ALA A 48 -0.89 -20.84 2.73
C ALA A 48 -1.78 -19.84 1.96
N LEU A 49 -1.40 -19.50 0.71
CA LEU A 49 -2.24 -18.66 -0.15
C LEU A 49 -3.56 -19.35 -0.48
N ARG A 50 -3.53 -20.62 -0.86
CA ARG A 50 -4.75 -21.40 -1.17
C ARG A 50 -5.65 -21.56 0.05
N GLU A 51 -5.09 -21.81 1.24
CA GLU A 51 -5.84 -21.83 2.50
C GLU A 51 -6.55 -20.51 2.77
N LEU A 52 -5.87 -19.37 2.58
CA LEU A 52 -6.48 -18.05 2.71
C LEU A 52 -7.65 -17.88 1.73
N LEU A 53 -7.47 -18.26 0.47
CA LEU A 53 -8.50 -18.12 -0.56
C LEU A 53 -9.74 -19.01 -0.27
N VAL A 54 -9.51 -20.24 0.17
CA VAL A 54 -10.58 -21.15 0.64
C VAL A 54 -11.30 -20.54 1.84
N TYR A 55 -10.57 -19.99 2.81
CA TYR A 55 -11.16 -19.33 3.97
C TYR A 55 -12.05 -18.14 3.56
N LEU A 56 -11.60 -17.30 2.65
CA LEU A 56 -12.39 -16.17 2.16
C LEU A 56 -13.70 -16.63 1.51
N GLN A 57 -13.67 -17.69 0.69
CA GLN A 57 -14.88 -18.29 0.10
C GLN A 57 -15.80 -18.87 1.17
N ALA A 58 -15.27 -19.60 2.15
CA ALA A 58 -16.04 -20.17 3.24
C ALA A 58 -16.73 -19.11 4.12
N GLN A 59 -16.16 -17.90 4.20
CA GLN A 59 -16.76 -16.75 4.90
C GLN A 59 -17.71 -15.94 4.01
N ASN A 60 -17.95 -16.35 2.76
CA ASN A 60 -18.73 -15.61 1.76
C ASN A 60 -18.23 -14.17 1.53
N ILE A 61 -16.92 -13.96 1.58
CA ILE A 61 -16.31 -12.66 1.28
C ILE A 61 -16.05 -12.60 -0.23
N GLU A 62 -17.00 -12.01 -0.97
CA GLU A 62 -16.99 -12.01 -2.42
C GLU A 62 -16.14 -10.88 -3.03
N LYS A 63 -16.10 -9.72 -2.37
CA LYS A 63 -15.42 -8.52 -2.88
C LYS A 63 -14.05 -8.37 -2.24
N VAL A 64 -13.05 -9.06 -2.78
CA VAL A 64 -11.65 -8.98 -2.37
C VAL A 64 -10.80 -8.54 -3.54
N LEU A 65 -9.99 -7.53 -3.33
CA LEU A 65 -8.99 -7.08 -4.29
C LEU A 65 -7.59 -7.29 -3.70
N PHE A 66 -6.81 -8.15 -4.33
CA PHE A 66 -5.39 -8.27 -4.05
C PHE A 66 -4.63 -7.18 -4.81
N VAL A 67 -3.77 -6.45 -4.12
CA VAL A 67 -3.04 -5.34 -4.73
C VAL A 67 -1.54 -5.52 -4.53
N ARG A 68 -0.78 -5.48 -5.63
CA ARG A 68 0.67 -5.36 -5.58
C ARG A 68 1.05 -3.92 -5.82
N PHE A 69 1.66 -3.30 -4.82
CA PHE A 69 2.10 -1.90 -4.90
C PHE A 69 3.37 -1.73 -5.73
N PRO A 70 3.60 -0.55 -6.34
CA PRO A 70 4.81 -0.25 -7.08
C PRO A 70 6.05 -0.28 -6.17
N HIS A 71 7.13 -0.86 -6.67
CA HIS A 71 8.46 -0.85 -6.06
C HIS A 71 9.53 -0.89 -7.15
N GLN A 72 10.76 -0.50 -6.82
CA GLN A 72 11.87 -0.47 -7.77
C GLN A 72 12.63 -1.79 -7.88
N ARG A 73 12.39 -2.74 -6.98
CA ARG A 73 13.12 -4.02 -6.98
C ARG A 73 12.84 -4.82 -8.25
N LYS A 74 13.90 -5.42 -8.79
CA LYS A 74 13.80 -6.40 -9.87
C LYS A 74 13.98 -7.80 -9.30
N PHE A 75 13.30 -8.76 -9.88
CA PHE A 75 13.35 -10.15 -9.49
C PHE A 75 13.99 -11.01 -10.58
N GLU A 76 14.72 -12.05 -10.16
CA GLU A 76 15.29 -13.06 -11.07
C GLU A 76 14.20 -13.94 -11.69
N ASN A 77 13.11 -14.17 -10.92
CA ASN A 77 12.00 -15.06 -11.28
C ASN A 77 10.65 -14.31 -11.25
N PRO A 78 10.43 -13.34 -12.16
CA PRO A 78 9.18 -12.57 -12.20
C PRO A 78 7.93 -13.43 -12.44
N GLU A 79 8.08 -14.62 -13.02
CA GLU A 79 7.00 -15.60 -13.24
C GLU A 79 6.37 -16.09 -11.93
N ALA A 80 7.06 -15.99 -10.80
CA ALA A 80 6.48 -16.29 -9.50
C ALA A 80 5.30 -15.35 -9.16
N ILE A 81 5.36 -14.10 -9.63
CA ILE A 81 4.28 -13.11 -9.46
C ILE A 81 3.08 -13.51 -10.32
N ASP A 82 3.32 -13.96 -11.56
CA ASP A 82 2.26 -14.40 -12.46
C ASP A 82 1.58 -15.66 -11.91
N LYS A 83 2.36 -16.57 -11.31
CA LYS A 83 1.82 -17.75 -10.61
C LYS A 83 0.92 -17.37 -9.45
N ILE A 84 1.33 -16.44 -8.60
CA ILE A 84 0.50 -15.91 -7.49
C ILE A 84 -0.80 -15.32 -8.05
N GLY A 85 -0.72 -14.50 -9.09
CA GLY A 85 -1.87 -13.91 -9.75
C GLY A 85 -2.83 -14.94 -10.31
N SER A 86 -2.31 -15.99 -10.94
CA SER A 86 -3.09 -17.10 -11.49
C SER A 86 -3.84 -17.83 -10.39
N ILE A 87 -3.18 -18.16 -9.28
CA ILE A 87 -3.80 -18.83 -8.13
C ILE A 87 -4.96 -17.99 -7.57
N ILE A 88 -4.76 -16.69 -7.37
CA ILE A 88 -5.82 -15.78 -6.88
C ILE A 88 -7.01 -15.81 -7.84
N SER A 89 -6.76 -15.76 -9.14
CA SER A 89 -7.79 -15.75 -10.18
C SER A 89 -8.55 -17.08 -10.28
N GLU A 90 -7.91 -18.24 -10.01
CA GLU A 90 -8.56 -19.55 -9.92
C GLU A 90 -9.71 -19.60 -8.92
N TYR A 91 -9.60 -18.81 -7.84
CA TYR A 91 -10.64 -18.69 -6.80
C TYR A 91 -11.66 -17.58 -7.07
N GLY A 92 -11.57 -16.92 -8.22
CA GLY A 92 -12.51 -15.87 -8.64
C GLY A 92 -12.25 -14.50 -8.01
N TYR A 93 -11.09 -14.28 -7.40
CA TYR A 93 -10.73 -12.99 -6.84
C TYR A 93 -9.92 -12.14 -7.81
N ASP A 94 -9.99 -10.83 -7.62
CA ASP A 94 -9.26 -9.86 -8.43
C ASP A 94 -7.85 -9.61 -7.90
N ILE A 95 -6.91 -9.48 -8.83
CA ILE A 95 -5.57 -8.98 -8.55
C ILE A 95 -5.27 -7.74 -9.39
N LEU A 96 -4.74 -6.72 -8.76
CA LEU A 96 -4.30 -5.49 -9.39
C LEU A 96 -2.80 -5.29 -9.18
N ASN A 97 -2.01 -5.54 -10.22
CA ASN A 97 -0.58 -5.29 -10.20
C ASN A 97 -0.29 -3.84 -10.58
N LEU A 98 -0.18 -2.96 -9.59
CA LEU A 98 0.13 -1.54 -9.80
C LEU A 98 1.59 -1.30 -10.20
N ASN A 99 2.48 -2.28 -9.99
CA ASN A 99 3.86 -2.18 -10.46
C ASN A 99 3.95 -2.11 -11.99
N ASP A 100 3.07 -2.84 -12.69
CA ASP A 100 2.98 -2.83 -14.16
C ASP A 100 2.30 -1.55 -14.68
N LYS A 101 1.64 -0.81 -13.80
CA LYS A 101 0.94 0.44 -14.07
C LYS A 101 1.80 1.68 -13.77
N SER A 102 3.06 1.54 -13.43
CA SER A 102 3.91 2.66 -12.99
C SER A 102 3.93 3.82 -13.99
N LYS A 103 3.92 3.55 -15.30
CA LYS A 103 3.83 4.58 -16.35
C LYS A 103 2.46 5.27 -16.39
N GLU A 104 1.38 4.50 -16.27
CA GLU A 104 0.00 5.00 -16.24
C GLU A 104 -0.26 5.85 -14.99
N LEU A 105 0.33 5.45 -13.86
CA LEU A 105 0.31 6.19 -12.60
C LEU A 105 1.18 7.45 -12.66
N GLY A 106 2.05 7.60 -13.64
CA GLY A 106 3.05 8.67 -13.70
C GLY A 106 4.06 8.59 -12.55
N ILE A 107 4.37 7.37 -12.10
CA ILE A 107 5.39 7.14 -11.07
C ILE A 107 6.77 7.42 -11.66
N ASP A 108 7.53 8.28 -11.01
CA ASP A 108 8.87 8.71 -11.41
C ASP A 108 9.88 8.46 -10.28
N VAL A 109 11.03 7.94 -10.65
CA VAL A 109 12.17 7.78 -9.77
C VAL A 109 13.19 8.87 -10.14
N PRO A 110 13.70 9.63 -9.19
CA PRO A 110 13.65 9.52 -7.72
C PRO A 110 12.51 10.30 -7.04
N ALA A 111 11.62 10.94 -7.80
CA ALA A 111 10.68 11.91 -7.25
C ALA A 111 9.60 11.29 -6.35
N ASP A 112 9.20 10.05 -6.61
CA ASP A 112 8.04 9.40 -5.99
C ASP A 112 8.40 8.29 -4.99
N TYR A 113 9.69 8.01 -4.80
CA TYR A 113 10.17 7.01 -3.85
C TYR A 113 10.98 7.64 -2.73
N SER A 114 10.91 7.04 -1.55
CA SER A 114 11.78 7.37 -0.42
C SER A 114 13.03 6.48 -0.37
N ASP A 115 12.92 5.29 -0.90
CA ASP A 115 13.98 4.28 -1.07
C ASP A 115 13.59 3.29 -2.18
N ALA A 116 14.33 2.21 -2.34
CA ALA A 116 14.08 1.22 -3.40
C ALA A 116 12.72 0.49 -3.31
N GLU A 117 12.05 0.54 -2.16
CA GLU A 117 10.83 -0.22 -1.89
C GLU A 117 9.61 0.63 -1.59
N HIS A 118 9.82 1.81 -1.02
CA HIS A 118 8.73 2.58 -0.46
C HIS A 118 8.47 3.85 -1.25
N LEU A 119 7.23 4.03 -1.67
CA LEU A 119 6.77 5.30 -2.22
C LEU A 119 6.83 6.37 -1.13
N ASN A 120 7.30 7.57 -1.50
CA ASN A 120 7.12 8.75 -0.67
C ASN A 120 5.71 9.32 -0.83
N ILE A 121 5.42 10.45 -0.18
CA ILE A 121 4.07 11.03 -0.20
C ILE A 121 3.58 11.37 -1.61
N ASN A 122 4.46 11.76 -2.54
CA ASN A 122 4.07 12.07 -3.91
C ASN A 122 3.62 10.80 -4.66
N GLY A 123 4.41 9.72 -4.58
CA GLY A 123 4.06 8.44 -5.16
C GLY A 123 2.82 7.82 -4.52
N MET A 124 2.69 7.94 -3.19
CA MET A 124 1.51 7.47 -2.46
C MET A 124 0.23 8.18 -2.90
N GLU A 125 0.24 9.49 -3.14
CA GLU A 125 -0.93 10.22 -3.60
C GLU A 125 -1.37 9.75 -5.00
N LYS A 126 -0.43 9.63 -5.93
CA LYS A 126 -0.70 9.12 -7.30
C LYS A 126 -1.33 7.72 -7.25
N MET A 127 -0.73 6.83 -6.49
CA MET A 127 -1.19 5.47 -6.32
C MET A 127 -2.58 5.41 -5.66
N THR A 128 -2.80 6.18 -4.59
CA THR A 128 -4.07 6.21 -3.85
C THR A 128 -5.20 6.78 -4.70
N GLU A 129 -4.95 7.81 -5.50
CA GLU A 129 -5.92 8.36 -6.43
C GLU A 129 -6.35 7.32 -7.49
N TYR A 130 -5.38 6.62 -8.07
CA TYR A 130 -5.66 5.56 -9.04
C TYR A 130 -6.47 4.43 -8.43
N LEU A 131 -6.00 3.89 -7.29
CA LEU A 131 -6.65 2.79 -6.59
C LEU A 131 -8.09 3.16 -6.16
N GLY A 132 -8.28 4.38 -5.65
CA GLY A 132 -9.61 4.87 -5.28
C GLY A 132 -10.57 4.91 -6.47
N LYS A 133 -10.13 5.43 -7.62
CA LYS A 133 -10.92 5.43 -8.87
C LYS A 133 -11.22 4.00 -9.34
N TYR A 134 -10.22 3.12 -9.28
CA TYR A 134 -10.39 1.71 -9.65
C TYR A 134 -11.45 1.02 -8.80
N ILE A 135 -11.36 1.15 -7.47
CA ILE A 135 -12.30 0.55 -6.53
C ILE A 135 -13.73 1.06 -6.77
N ILE A 136 -13.91 2.38 -6.90
CA ILE A 136 -15.23 2.99 -7.14
C ILE A 136 -15.85 2.46 -8.43
N ASN A 137 -15.05 2.40 -9.51
CA ASN A 137 -15.56 1.98 -10.81
C ASN A 137 -15.86 0.47 -10.87
N LYS A 138 -15.10 -0.35 -10.12
CA LYS A 138 -15.23 -1.80 -10.20
C LYS A 138 -16.27 -2.38 -9.25
N TYR A 139 -16.38 -1.83 -8.05
CA TYR A 139 -17.13 -2.48 -6.97
C TYR A 139 -18.43 -1.78 -6.59
N ASP A 140 -18.84 -0.75 -7.31
CA ASP A 140 -20.07 0.02 -7.00
C ASP A 140 -20.14 0.37 -5.50
N VAL A 141 -19.12 1.06 -5.02
CA VAL A 141 -19.01 1.45 -3.61
C VAL A 141 -19.91 2.65 -3.36
N SER A 142 -21.14 2.41 -2.93
CA SER A 142 -22.00 3.48 -2.44
C SER A 142 -21.56 3.93 -1.06
N SER A 143 -21.50 5.25 -0.84
CA SER A 143 -21.07 5.82 0.44
C SER A 143 -22.18 6.61 1.09
N GLU A 144 -23.26 5.97 1.49
CA GLU A 144 -24.17 6.59 2.46
C GLU A 144 -23.50 6.65 3.82
N LYS A 145 -23.12 7.84 4.25
CA LYS A 145 -22.49 8.07 5.56
C LYS A 145 -23.44 8.85 6.44
N SER A 146 -23.52 8.47 7.72
CA SER A 146 -24.20 9.28 8.71
C SER A 146 -23.52 10.67 8.85
N THR A 147 -24.27 11.68 9.23
CA THR A 147 -23.72 13.03 9.47
C THR A 147 -22.58 13.00 10.51
N GLY A 148 -22.70 12.15 11.55
CA GLY A 148 -21.67 11.98 12.57
C GLY A 148 -20.38 11.38 12.01
N ASP A 149 -20.49 10.44 11.09
CA ASP A 149 -19.32 9.82 10.44
C ASP A 149 -18.64 10.79 9.48
N ILE A 150 -19.41 11.61 8.77
CA ILE A 150 -18.85 12.67 7.91
C ILE A 150 -18.03 13.67 8.74
N VAL A 151 -18.52 14.10 9.90
CA VAL A 151 -17.78 15.02 10.78
C VAL A 151 -16.47 14.40 11.26
N LYS A 152 -16.50 13.14 11.71
CA LYS A 152 -15.29 12.43 12.15
C LYS A 152 -14.30 12.27 11.00
N TRP A 153 -14.79 11.89 9.83
CA TRP A 153 -13.97 11.73 8.64
C TRP A 153 -13.31 13.04 8.22
N ASN A 154 -14.05 14.14 8.16
CA ASN A 154 -13.50 15.45 7.80
C ASN A 154 -12.43 15.91 8.78
N LYS A 155 -12.56 15.60 10.07
CA LYS A 155 -11.51 15.86 11.07
C LYS A 155 -10.24 15.06 10.78
N CYS A 156 -10.36 13.78 10.42
CA CYS A 156 -9.22 12.96 10.00
C CYS A 156 -8.56 13.51 8.74
N VAL A 157 -9.35 13.83 7.70
CA VAL A 157 -8.86 14.41 6.45
C VAL A 157 -8.09 15.71 6.69
N LYS A 158 -8.61 16.62 7.56
CA LYS A 158 -7.91 17.85 7.90
C LYS A 158 -6.53 17.57 8.51
N LYS A 159 -6.47 16.70 9.51
CA LYS A 159 -5.19 16.34 10.17
C LYS A 159 -4.22 15.65 9.22
N THR A 160 -4.72 14.76 8.35
CA THR A 160 -3.88 14.12 7.34
C THR A 160 -3.29 15.14 6.37
N LYS A 161 -4.07 16.14 5.93
CA LYS A 161 -3.57 17.22 5.07
C LYS A 161 -2.50 18.07 5.76
N GLU A 162 -2.69 18.39 7.04
CA GLU A 162 -1.69 19.12 7.84
C GLU A 162 -0.38 18.32 7.92
N MET A 163 -0.47 17.02 8.18
CA MET A 163 0.70 16.13 8.18
C MET A 163 1.38 16.07 6.82
N ILE A 164 0.63 15.89 5.72
CA ILE A 164 1.17 15.86 4.34
C ILE A 164 1.94 17.15 4.04
N ASN A 165 1.43 18.30 4.45
CA ASN A 165 2.15 19.57 4.28
C ASN A 165 3.48 19.58 5.05
N SER A 166 3.50 19.08 6.28
CA SER A 166 4.75 18.96 7.06
C SER A 166 5.75 18.00 6.40
N VAL A 167 5.28 16.87 5.87
CA VAL A 167 6.11 15.93 5.11
C VAL A 167 6.76 16.64 3.91
N ARG A 168 5.98 17.40 3.15
CA ARG A 168 6.49 18.14 1.99
C ARG A 168 7.51 19.23 2.34
N GLU A 169 7.33 19.93 3.46
CA GLU A 169 8.33 20.89 3.93
C GLU A 169 9.62 20.20 4.35
N ASP A 170 9.54 19.08 5.05
CA ASP A 170 10.72 18.27 5.40
C ASP A 170 11.42 17.74 4.14
N MET A 171 10.68 17.27 3.13
CA MET A 171 11.26 16.85 1.85
C MET A 171 12.02 17.99 1.14
N LYS A 172 11.46 19.20 1.12
CA LYS A 172 12.13 20.39 0.53
C LYS A 172 13.41 20.78 1.28
N SER A 173 13.40 20.64 2.60
CA SER A 173 14.59 20.95 3.43
C SER A 173 15.61 19.81 3.46
N GLY A 174 15.31 18.65 2.86
CA GLY A 174 16.15 17.47 2.92
C GLY A 174 16.14 16.78 4.27
N THR A 175 15.16 17.08 5.12
CA THR A 175 14.99 16.44 6.42
C THR A 175 14.29 15.09 6.22
N CYS A 176 14.90 14.01 6.68
CA CYS A 176 14.27 12.69 6.67
C CYS A 176 13.63 12.41 8.03
N ARG A 177 12.30 12.26 8.06
CA ARG A 177 11.52 11.99 9.27
C ARG A 177 10.40 11.01 8.99
N LEU A 178 10.14 10.11 9.93
CA LEU A 178 8.99 9.22 9.89
C LEU A 178 7.77 9.91 10.48
N TYR A 179 6.68 9.89 9.72
CA TYR A 179 5.36 10.39 10.10
C TYR A 179 4.40 9.22 10.28
N TYR A 180 3.71 9.19 11.41
CA TYR A 180 2.79 8.13 11.79
C TYR A 180 1.68 8.65 12.72
#